data_ba4918893375f387d9ab542d15b24734
#
_entry.id   ba4918893375f387d9ab542d15b24734
#
_cell.length_a   1.000
_cell.length_b   1.000
_cell.length_c   1.000
_cell.angle_alpha   90.00
_cell.angle_beta   90.00
_cell.angle_gamma   90.00
#
_symmetry.space_group_name_H-M   'P 1'
#
loop_
_entity.id
_entity.type
_entity.pdbx_description
1 polymer ?
#
loop_
_entity_poly.entity_id
_entity_poly.type
_entity_poly.pdbx_seq_one_letter_code
_entity_poly.pdbx_strand_id
1 'polypeptide(L)'
;MIDHSEQWLLSTLYNANRNDTDTYRLYLTLRRYIYDTRDFTGLIEEIGSGVIRFKPTTDVADDCFYSVAMFSKYLDARSSRRGAPSSRFYSRLGRKAFKQIGYPGIYKNWKFWIAYVQEHMAI
;
A
#
# COMPACT_ATOMS: atom_id res chain seq x y z
N MET A 1 -8.57 -24.37 -5.78
CA MET A 1 -7.20 -23.91 -5.45
C MET A 1 -7.05 -22.46 -5.88
N ILE A 2 -6.62 -21.59 -4.97
CA ILE A 2 -6.39 -20.19 -5.30
C ILE A 2 -5.11 -20.09 -6.11
N ASP A 3 -5.22 -19.50 -7.29
CA ASP A 3 -4.06 -19.25 -8.13
C ASP A 3 -3.38 -17.96 -7.66
N HIS A 4 -2.15 -18.07 -7.13
CA HIS A 4 -1.37 -16.92 -6.67
C HIS A 4 -0.31 -16.48 -7.68
N SER A 5 -0.50 -16.81 -8.96
CA SER A 5 0.41 -16.40 -10.02
C SER A 5 0.38 -14.87 -10.21
N GLU A 6 1.45 -14.33 -10.80
CA GLU A 6 1.49 -12.91 -11.20
C GLU A 6 0.34 -12.58 -12.15
N GLN A 7 -0.05 -13.52 -13.00
CA GLN A 7 -1.16 -13.33 -13.91
C GLN A 7 -2.49 -13.18 -13.18
N TRP A 8 -2.70 -13.95 -12.11
CA TRP A 8 -3.88 -13.78 -11.26
C TRP A 8 -3.93 -12.38 -10.64
N LEU A 9 -2.81 -11.91 -10.09
CA LEU A 9 -2.71 -10.59 -9.49
C LEU A 9 -3.04 -9.49 -10.51
N LEU A 10 -2.42 -9.59 -11.68
CA LEU A 10 -2.63 -8.63 -12.76
C LEU A 10 -4.10 -8.61 -13.21
N SER A 11 -4.68 -9.78 -13.47
CA SER A 11 -6.07 -9.90 -13.89
C SER A 11 -7.03 -9.37 -12.83
N THR A 12 -6.79 -9.67 -11.57
CA THR A 12 -7.63 -9.20 -10.46
C THR A 12 -7.65 -7.68 -10.41
N LEU A 13 -6.48 -7.04 -10.55
CA LEU A 13 -6.41 -5.58 -10.53
C LEU A 13 -7.09 -4.95 -11.76
N TYR A 14 -6.90 -5.51 -12.93
CA TYR A 14 -7.54 -4.99 -14.15
C TYR A 14 -9.05 -5.16 -14.16
N ASN A 15 -9.58 -6.13 -13.44
CA ASN A 15 -11.03 -6.32 -13.30
C ASN A 15 -11.71 -5.17 -12.55
N ALA A 16 -10.95 -4.30 -11.90
CA ALA A 16 -11.49 -3.09 -11.27
C ALA A 16 -11.97 -2.05 -12.28
N ASN A 17 -11.58 -2.16 -13.56
CA ASN A 17 -11.94 -1.24 -14.64
C ASN A 17 -11.56 0.22 -14.34
N ARG A 18 -10.34 0.41 -13.83
CA ARG A 18 -9.77 1.73 -13.57
C ARG A 18 -8.69 2.05 -14.58
N ASN A 19 -8.08 3.21 -14.43
CA ASN A 19 -7.01 3.68 -15.31
C ASN A 19 -5.87 2.65 -15.39
N ASP A 20 -5.43 2.32 -16.60
CA ASP A 20 -4.42 1.28 -16.81
C ASP A 20 -3.07 1.63 -16.19
N THR A 21 -2.67 2.89 -16.24
CA THR A 21 -1.40 3.35 -15.65
C THR A 21 -1.40 3.12 -14.14
N ASP A 22 -2.47 3.50 -13.47
CA ASP A 22 -2.60 3.32 -12.01
C ASP A 22 -2.69 1.84 -11.67
N THR A 23 -3.45 1.08 -12.42
CA THR A 23 -3.63 -0.36 -12.22
C THR A 23 -2.30 -1.10 -12.32
N TYR A 24 -1.52 -0.80 -13.36
CA TYR A 24 -0.22 -1.44 -13.54
C TYR A 24 0.76 -1.02 -12.44
N ARG A 25 0.74 0.25 -12.03
CA ARG A 25 1.59 0.72 -10.94
C ARG A 25 1.29 -0.02 -9.63
N LEU A 26 0.01 -0.23 -9.31
CA LEU A 26 -0.38 -0.99 -8.11
C LEU A 26 -0.03 -2.47 -8.25
N TYR A 27 -0.10 -3.03 -9.45
CA TYR A 27 0.41 -4.37 -9.70
C TYR A 27 1.89 -4.48 -9.31
N LEU A 28 2.71 -3.52 -9.74
CA LEU A 28 4.14 -3.49 -9.38
C LEU A 28 4.33 -3.36 -7.86
N THR A 29 3.52 -2.54 -7.21
CA THR A 29 3.54 -2.39 -5.76
C THR A 29 3.29 -3.72 -5.06
N LEU A 30 2.18 -4.37 -5.36
CA LEU A 30 1.80 -5.61 -4.69
C LEU A 30 2.73 -6.77 -5.02
N ARG A 31 3.25 -6.79 -6.25
CA ARG A 31 4.20 -7.80 -6.68
C ARG A 31 5.44 -7.84 -5.79
N ARG A 32 5.92 -6.68 -5.33
CA ARG A 32 7.12 -6.59 -4.48
C ARG A 32 6.96 -7.36 -3.18
N TYR A 33 5.76 -7.38 -2.60
CA TYR A 33 5.52 -8.05 -1.31
C TYR A 33 5.12 -9.49 -1.46
N ILE A 34 4.38 -9.80 -2.51
CA ILE A 34 3.83 -11.15 -2.73
C ILE A 34 4.88 -12.08 -3.35
N TYR A 35 5.65 -11.59 -4.31
CA TYR A 35 6.59 -12.41 -5.08
C TYR A 35 8.05 -12.11 -4.81
N ASP A 36 8.39 -10.86 -4.52
CA ASP A 36 9.78 -10.44 -4.29
C ASP A 36 10.13 -10.37 -2.80
N THR A 37 9.18 -10.69 -1.93
CA THR A 37 9.36 -10.78 -0.46
C THR A 37 10.01 -9.55 0.17
N ARG A 38 9.64 -8.35 -0.28
CA ARG A 38 10.16 -7.12 0.29
C ARG A 38 9.79 -7.00 1.77
N ASP A 39 10.76 -6.70 2.59
CA ASP A 39 10.55 -6.40 4.01
C ASP A 39 10.23 -4.91 4.20
N PHE A 40 9.04 -4.62 4.68
CA PHE A 40 8.60 -3.26 5.00
C PHE A 40 8.65 -2.93 6.50
N THR A 41 8.99 -3.91 7.33
CA THR A 41 9.00 -3.77 8.80
C THR A 41 9.93 -2.66 9.24
N GLY A 42 11.10 -2.56 8.64
CA GLY A 42 12.07 -1.52 8.95
C GLY A 42 11.51 -0.11 8.73
N LEU A 43 10.80 0.11 7.63
CA LEU A 43 10.17 1.41 7.36
C LEU A 43 9.11 1.74 8.41
N ILE A 44 8.28 0.78 8.78
CA ILE A 44 7.24 0.99 9.80
C ILE A 44 7.89 1.33 11.15
N GLU A 45 8.95 0.64 11.52
CA GLU A 45 9.67 0.92 12.76
C GLU A 45 10.32 2.30 12.76
N GLU A 46 10.94 2.70 11.66
CA GLU A 46 11.56 4.01 11.52
C GLU A 46 10.53 5.13 11.59
N ILE A 47 9.39 4.96 10.95
CA ILE A 47 8.27 5.90 11.04
C ILE A 47 7.79 6.00 12.48
N GLY A 48 7.60 4.87 13.14
CA GLY A 48 7.10 4.82 14.51
C GLY A 48 8.04 5.44 15.52
N SER A 49 9.34 5.47 15.24
CA SER A 49 10.34 6.10 16.11
C SER A 49 10.54 7.59 15.85
N GLY A 50 9.93 8.12 14.78
CA GLY A 50 10.10 9.51 14.38
C GLY A 50 11.46 9.85 13.78
N VAL A 51 12.25 8.84 13.43
CA VAL A 51 13.61 9.03 12.93
C VAL A 51 13.62 9.45 11.45
N ILE A 52 12.59 9.09 10.70
CA ILE A 52 12.55 9.37 9.27
C ILE A 52 11.97 10.75 8.98
N ARG A 53 12.74 11.53 8.25
CA ARG A 53 12.25 12.70 7.53
C ARG A 53 11.83 12.23 6.15
N PHE A 54 10.53 12.28 5.88
CA PHE A 54 10.01 11.73 4.66
C PHE A 54 10.37 12.54 3.45
N LYS A 55 11.11 11.91 2.55
CA LYS A 55 11.06 12.26 1.13
C LYS A 55 10.15 11.22 0.48
N PRO A 56 9.09 11.63 -0.24
CA PRO A 56 8.27 10.69 -0.97
C PRO A 56 9.13 9.95 -1.99
N THR A 57 9.18 8.65 -1.87
CA THR A 57 9.92 7.77 -2.76
C THR A 57 9.00 6.65 -3.20
N THR A 58 9.42 5.91 -4.21
CA THR A 58 8.71 4.71 -4.64
C THR A 58 8.55 3.73 -3.48
N ASP A 59 9.58 3.56 -2.67
CA ASP A 59 9.52 2.64 -1.53
C ASP A 59 8.51 3.08 -0.48
N VAL A 60 8.48 4.37 -0.14
CA VAL A 60 7.49 4.91 0.81
C VAL A 60 6.07 4.72 0.28
N ALA A 61 5.85 5.01 -1.01
CA ALA A 61 4.54 4.83 -1.63
C ALA A 61 4.08 3.38 -1.55
N ASP A 62 4.94 2.45 -1.95
CA ASP A 62 4.63 1.02 -1.98
C ASP A 62 4.40 0.46 -0.58
N ASP A 63 5.31 0.75 0.36
CA ASP A 63 5.23 0.24 1.73
C ASP A 63 3.98 0.76 2.44
N CYS A 64 3.64 2.03 2.27
CA CYS A 64 2.43 2.60 2.87
C CYS A 64 1.16 1.99 2.29
N PHE A 65 1.09 1.82 0.98
CA PHE A 65 -0.08 1.18 0.35
C PHE A 65 -0.28 -0.24 0.87
N TYR A 66 0.78 -1.03 0.83
CA TYR A 66 0.71 -2.42 1.28
C TYR A 66 0.33 -2.52 2.76
N SER A 67 0.94 -1.71 3.61
CA SER A 67 0.66 -1.70 5.05
C SER A 67 -0.80 -1.37 5.35
N VAL A 68 -1.34 -0.35 4.69
CA VAL A 68 -2.74 0.04 4.88
C VAL A 68 -3.68 -1.04 4.33
N ALA A 69 -3.41 -1.56 3.15
CA ALA A 69 -4.28 -2.56 2.54
C ALA A 69 -4.34 -3.85 3.35
N MET A 70 -3.21 -4.31 3.88
CA MET A 70 -3.11 -5.63 4.51
C MET A 70 -3.15 -5.59 6.03
N PHE A 71 -2.74 -4.49 6.67
CA PHE A 71 -2.50 -4.45 8.11
C PHE A 71 -3.16 -3.28 8.84
N SER A 72 -4.23 -2.68 8.29
CA SER A 72 -4.89 -1.52 8.92
C SER A 72 -5.28 -1.78 10.37
N LYS A 73 -5.85 -2.93 10.66
CA LYS A 73 -6.28 -3.27 12.03
C LYS A 73 -5.11 -3.35 12.99
N TYR A 74 -4.00 -3.93 12.54
CA TYR A 74 -2.79 -4.01 13.34
C TYR A 74 -2.21 -2.63 13.62
N LEU A 75 -2.13 -1.78 12.58
CA LEU A 75 -1.62 -0.42 12.71
C LEU A 75 -2.47 0.41 13.68
N ASP A 76 -3.77 0.30 13.59
CA ASP A 76 -4.69 1.06 14.45
C ASP A 76 -4.66 0.56 15.89
N ALA A 77 -4.57 -0.74 16.10
CA ALA A 77 -4.41 -1.31 17.44
C ALA A 77 -3.10 -0.86 18.09
N ARG A 78 -2.01 -0.84 17.32
CA ARG A 78 -0.71 -0.37 17.79
C ARG A 78 -0.74 1.13 18.10
N SER A 79 -1.43 1.92 17.30
CA SER A 79 -1.62 3.35 17.53
C SER A 79 -2.33 3.61 18.85
N SER A 80 -3.42 2.89 19.14
CA SER A 80 -4.17 3.03 20.39
C SER A 80 -3.35 2.67 21.61
N ARG A 81 -2.52 1.62 21.53
CA ARG A 81 -1.77 1.12 22.68
C ARG A 81 -0.47 1.87 22.97
N ARG A 82 0.21 2.33 21.92
CA ARG A 82 1.59 2.82 22.01
C ARG A 82 1.78 4.22 21.47
N GLY A 83 0.74 4.88 20.98
CA GLY A 83 0.85 6.18 20.33
C GLY A 83 1.61 6.13 19.00
N ALA A 84 1.78 4.94 18.41
CA ALA A 84 2.41 4.79 17.10
C ALA A 84 1.50 5.37 16.01
N PRO A 85 2.03 5.69 14.80
CA PRO A 85 1.20 6.15 13.71
C PRO A 85 0.09 5.17 13.34
N SER A 86 -1.10 5.69 13.05
CA SER A 86 -2.26 4.91 12.66
C SER A 86 -2.27 4.60 11.16
N SER A 87 -3.21 3.75 10.72
CA SER A 87 -3.44 3.50 9.29
C SER A 87 -3.77 4.80 8.54
N ARG A 88 -4.44 5.73 9.20
CA ARG A 88 -4.76 7.05 8.63
C ARG A 88 -3.49 7.84 8.31
N PHE A 89 -2.51 7.80 9.18
CA PHE A 89 -1.21 8.43 8.95
C PHE A 89 -0.51 7.84 7.73
N TYR A 90 -0.44 6.52 7.65
CA TYR A 90 0.19 5.83 6.51
C TYR A 90 -0.58 6.07 5.22
N SER A 91 -1.91 6.18 5.28
CA SER A 91 -2.72 6.52 4.11
C SER A 91 -2.38 7.90 3.57
N ARG A 92 -2.28 8.91 4.44
CA ARG A 92 -1.90 10.25 4.00
C ARG A 92 -0.51 10.27 3.37
N LEU A 93 0.44 9.60 4.01
CA LEU A 93 1.81 9.56 3.53
C LEU A 93 1.91 8.84 2.19
N GLY A 94 1.27 7.68 2.06
CA GLY A 94 1.29 6.90 0.83
C GLY A 94 0.61 7.60 -0.34
N ARG A 95 -0.54 8.23 -0.08
CA ARG A 95 -1.26 9.01 -1.11
C ARG A 95 -0.38 10.12 -1.68
N LYS A 96 0.23 10.91 -0.79
CA LYS A 96 1.11 12.00 -1.21
C LYS A 96 2.32 11.48 -1.97
N ALA A 97 2.89 10.36 -1.52
CA ALA A 97 4.04 9.76 -2.18
C ALA A 97 3.69 9.34 -3.62
N PHE A 98 2.56 8.67 -3.84
CA PHE A 98 2.12 8.33 -5.19
C PHE A 98 1.90 9.55 -6.08
N LYS A 99 1.28 10.60 -5.53
CA LYS A 99 1.09 11.84 -6.27
C LYS A 99 2.43 12.45 -6.70
N GLN A 100 3.41 12.46 -5.81
CA GLN A 100 4.70 13.09 -6.07
C GLN A 100 5.58 12.28 -7.01
N ILE A 101 5.45 10.96 -7.02
CA ILE A 101 6.18 10.12 -7.99
C ILE A 101 5.46 9.98 -9.33
N GLY A 102 4.38 10.73 -9.56
CA GLY A 102 3.74 10.84 -10.86
C GLY A 102 2.45 10.05 -11.04
N TYR A 103 1.79 9.64 -9.96
CA TYR A 103 0.54 8.87 -10.02
C TYR A 103 -0.61 9.57 -9.28
N PRO A 104 -1.06 10.74 -9.76
CA PRO A 104 -2.13 11.49 -9.09
C PRO A 104 -3.46 10.74 -9.09
N GLY A 105 -3.69 9.83 -10.04
CA GLY A 105 -4.89 9.00 -10.05
C GLY A 105 -4.98 8.06 -8.86
N ILE A 106 -3.85 7.49 -8.43
CA ILE A 106 -3.82 6.67 -7.21
C ILE A 106 -4.13 7.53 -5.99
N TYR A 107 -3.60 8.74 -5.92
CA TYR A 107 -3.93 9.69 -4.86
C TYR A 107 -5.44 9.93 -4.78
N LYS A 108 -6.08 10.22 -5.93
CA LYS A 108 -7.51 10.52 -6.00
C LYS A 108 -8.38 9.31 -5.65
N ASN A 109 -7.97 8.12 -6.07
CA ASN A 109 -8.73 6.89 -5.91
C ASN A 109 -8.19 6.00 -4.79
N TRP A 110 -7.47 6.55 -3.83
CA TRP A 110 -6.83 5.79 -2.75
C TRP A 110 -7.81 4.91 -1.99
N LYS A 111 -8.94 5.48 -1.55
CA LYS A 111 -9.94 4.72 -0.78
C LYS A 111 -10.50 3.56 -1.58
N PHE A 112 -10.77 3.80 -2.86
CA PHE A 112 -11.27 2.74 -3.74
C PHE A 112 -10.27 1.61 -3.84
N TRP A 113 -9.00 1.93 -4.10
CA TRP A 113 -7.98 0.90 -4.28
C TRP A 113 -7.69 0.12 -3.01
N ILE A 114 -7.65 0.78 -1.86
CA ILE A 114 -7.47 0.09 -0.58
C ILE A 114 -8.63 -0.89 -0.35
N ALA A 115 -9.86 -0.44 -0.51
CA ALA A 115 -11.03 -1.29 -0.32
C ALA A 115 -11.06 -2.46 -1.32
N TYR A 116 -10.72 -2.20 -2.57
CA TYR A 116 -10.68 -3.22 -3.61
C TYR A 116 -9.66 -4.32 -3.29
N VAL A 117 -8.45 -3.94 -2.90
CA VAL A 117 -7.41 -4.89 -2.53
C VAL A 117 -7.82 -5.68 -1.29
N GLN A 118 -8.39 -5.03 -0.29
CA GLN A 118 -8.87 -5.71 0.90
C GLN A 118 -9.96 -6.74 0.58
N GLU A 119 -10.87 -6.41 -0.32
CA GLU A 119 -11.97 -7.29 -0.70
C GLU A 119 -11.49 -8.50 -1.51
N HIS A 120 -10.59 -8.29 -2.46
CA HIS A 120 -10.20 -9.32 -3.44
C HIS A 120 -8.93 -10.07 -3.10
N MET A 121 -8.10 -9.52 -2.22
CA MET A 121 -6.77 -10.07 -1.90
C MET A 121 -6.55 -10.28 -0.40
N ALA A 122 -7.56 -10.01 0.43
CA ALA A 122 -7.48 -10.24 1.86
C ALA A 122 -7.29 -11.73 2.14
N ILE A 123 -6.31 -12.01 2.97
CA ILE A 123 -6.02 -13.36 3.43
C ILE A 123 -6.90 -13.67 4.62
#